data_34a75a23400d9daada36788f7a35a34d
#
_entry.id   34a75a23400d9daada36788f7a35a34d
#
_cell.length_a   1.000
_cell.length_b   1.000
_cell.length_c   1.000
_cell.angle_alpha   90.00
_cell.angle_beta   90.00
_cell.angle_gamma   90.00
#
_symmetry.space_group_name_H-M   'P 1'
#
loop_
_entity.id
_entity.type
_entity.pdbx_description
1 polymer ?
#
loop_
_entity_poly.entity_id
_entity_poly.type
_entity_poly.pdbx_seq_one_letter_code
_entity_poly.pdbx_strand_id
1 'polypeptide(L)'
;MNEVQMNEVQAIGAGAVTGAGEGVEECWMDFDGARMRYLRTGSGPALILLHGLLGYSFSWRYAMPALAPYRAVYAPDLLGAGFSDRPRGLDHSMHATALRVLRFAGNLGLGSFDLLGTSRGGAVAMAAAAECMSGGKLRVRRLVLVAPVNPYSRHGSWLAPFLGTRSGAAMFRLVMNRMPFLYPYWHGRMFGDRSKIPPGSLDGYRAPLAIPGLFEHGLSIARTWTADLRQLELLLPRLSRIPTLLIWGSKDPAVYASSMEPLARHFANVQTVVFPGIGHLPYEECPEEFNRALIEFLTEVRG
;
A
#
# COMPACT_ATOMS: atom_id res chain seq x y z
N MET A 1 -25.01 3.00 15.77
CA MET A 1 -23.87 3.75 16.29
C MET A 1 -24.35 5.18 16.51
N ASN A 2 -24.26 5.71 17.75
CA ASN A 2 -24.74 7.06 18.07
C ASN A 2 -23.71 8.09 17.59
N GLU A 3 -24.17 9.33 17.33
CA GLU A 3 -23.31 10.46 16.94
C GLU A 3 -22.11 10.67 17.88
N VAL A 4 -22.26 10.36 19.16
CA VAL A 4 -21.17 10.39 20.15
C VAL A 4 -20.08 9.36 19.83
N GLN A 5 -20.43 8.16 19.37
CA GLN A 5 -19.45 7.14 18.96
C GLN A 5 -18.79 7.49 17.62
N MET A 6 -19.48 8.16 16.72
CA MET A 6 -18.88 8.69 15.49
C MET A 6 -17.92 9.85 15.79
N ASN A 7 -18.25 10.71 16.72
CA ASN A 7 -17.36 11.82 17.14
C ASN A 7 -16.16 11.32 17.92
N GLU A 8 -16.28 10.27 18.74
CA GLU A 8 -15.15 9.62 19.40
C GLU A 8 -14.23 8.89 18.40
N VAL A 9 -14.79 8.20 17.39
CA VAL A 9 -14.00 7.58 16.32
C VAL A 9 -13.32 8.63 15.45
N GLN A 10 -13.97 9.77 15.19
CA GLN A 10 -13.33 10.91 14.51
C GLN A 10 -12.26 11.59 15.37
N ALA A 11 -12.48 11.70 16.68
CA ALA A 11 -11.51 12.27 17.62
C ALA A 11 -10.28 11.36 17.82
N ILE A 12 -10.49 10.04 17.93
CA ILE A 12 -9.41 9.03 17.97
C ILE A 12 -8.69 9.01 16.62
N GLY A 13 -9.41 9.10 15.50
CA GLY A 13 -8.85 9.20 14.15
C GLY A 13 -8.01 10.46 13.96
N ALA A 14 -8.50 11.61 14.38
CA ALA A 14 -7.77 12.87 14.28
C ALA A 14 -6.49 12.87 15.14
N GLY A 15 -6.54 12.35 16.37
CA GLY A 15 -5.37 12.29 17.25
C GLY A 15 -4.32 11.25 16.84
N ALA A 16 -4.74 10.11 16.29
CA ALA A 16 -3.82 9.06 15.81
C ALA A 16 -3.25 9.37 14.41
N VAL A 17 -3.94 10.19 13.63
CA VAL A 17 -3.57 10.58 12.26
C VAL A 17 -2.66 11.81 12.26
N THR A 18 -2.69 12.65 13.29
CA THR A 18 -1.79 13.81 13.46
C THR A 18 -0.35 13.43 13.85
N GLY A 19 0.01 12.15 13.85
CA GLY A 19 1.41 11.70 13.69
C GLY A 19 1.97 12.04 12.29
N ALA A 20 1.16 12.52 11.37
CA ALA A 20 1.58 13.20 10.16
C ALA A 20 2.10 14.60 10.58
N GLY A 21 3.42 14.83 10.45
CA GLY A 21 4.08 16.08 10.85
C GLY A 21 3.44 17.35 10.27
N GLU A 22 3.87 18.52 10.72
CA GLU A 22 3.42 19.81 10.20
C GLU A 22 3.39 19.81 8.67
N GLY A 23 2.30 20.31 8.08
CA GLY A 23 2.15 20.45 6.63
C GLY A 23 1.55 19.24 5.90
N VAL A 24 0.98 18.26 6.60
CA VAL A 24 0.18 17.19 5.99
C VAL A 24 -1.31 17.52 6.08
N GLU A 25 -1.96 17.61 4.92
CA GLU A 25 -3.38 17.92 4.80
C GLU A 25 -4.19 16.63 4.63
N GLU A 26 -5.34 16.52 5.32
CA GLU A 26 -6.34 15.51 5.06
C GLU A 26 -7.32 15.99 4.01
N CYS A 27 -7.49 15.20 2.97
CA CYS A 27 -8.36 15.51 1.84
C CYS A 27 -9.31 14.35 1.54
N TRP A 28 -10.39 14.66 0.82
CA TRP A 28 -11.39 13.68 0.41
C TRP A 28 -11.73 13.84 -1.07
N MET A 29 -11.97 12.72 -1.75
CA MET A 29 -12.36 12.67 -3.16
C MET A 29 -13.56 11.75 -3.33
N ASP A 30 -14.58 12.19 -4.08
CA ASP A 30 -15.75 11.36 -4.41
C ASP A 30 -15.44 10.39 -5.57
N PHE A 31 -15.91 9.16 -5.41
CA PHE A 31 -15.87 8.08 -6.39
C PHE A 31 -17.28 7.48 -6.51
N ASP A 32 -18.14 8.11 -7.31
CA ASP A 32 -19.49 7.63 -7.59
C ASP A 32 -20.33 7.45 -6.29
N GLY A 33 -20.23 8.42 -5.39
CA GLY A 33 -20.94 8.42 -4.10
C GLY A 33 -20.19 7.69 -2.96
N ALA A 34 -18.99 7.16 -3.21
CA ALA A 34 -18.08 6.66 -2.18
C ALA A 34 -16.91 7.63 -1.99
N ARG A 35 -16.61 8.02 -0.78
CA ARG A 35 -15.54 8.98 -0.50
C ARG A 35 -14.22 8.27 -0.20
N MET A 36 -13.20 8.63 -0.94
CA MET A 36 -11.81 8.22 -0.70
C MET A 36 -11.09 9.31 0.08
N ARG A 37 -10.59 8.95 1.26
CA ARG A 37 -9.69 9.79 2.05
C ARG A 37 -8.28 9.71 1.48
N TYR A 38 -7.56 10.82 1.48
CA TYR A 38 -6.11 10.84 1.19
C TYR A 38 -5.41 11.91 2.00
N LEU A 39 -4.14 11.66 2.28
CA LEU A 39 -3.23 12.66 2.84
C LEU A 39 -2.44 13.31 1.72
N ARG A 40 -2.15 14.60 1.86
CA ARG A 40 -1.37 15.39 0.90
C ARG A 40 -0.33 16.23 1.62
N THR A 41 0.86 16.35 1.02
CA THR A 41 1.91 17.25 1.51
C THR A 41 2.88 17.64 0.39
N GLY A 42 3.65 18.70 0.61
CA GLY A 42 4.72 19.14 -0.29
C GLY A 42 4.24 19.71 -1.61
N SER A 43 5.19 19.96 -2.51
CA SER A 43 4.96 20.54 -3.84
C SER A 43 5.95 19.99 -4.86
N GLY A 44 5.74 20.32 -6.15
CA GLY A 44 6.61 19.85 -7.24
C GLY A 44 6.10 18.59 -7.95
N PRO A 45 6.98 17.72 -8.45
CA PRO A 45 6.57 16.54 -9.19
C PRO A 45 5.74 15.58 -8.32
N ALA A 46 4.60 15.11 -8.86
CA ALA A 46 3.66 14.28 -8.11
C ALA A 46 4.21 12.88 -7.81
N LEU A 47 3.94 12.40 -6.58
CA LEU A 47 4.21 11.04 -6.11
C LEU A 47 2.98 10.49 -5.39
N ILE A 48 2.47 9.34 -5.84
CA ILE A 48 1.37 8.63 -5.19
C ILE A 48 1.92 7.44 -4.42
N LEU A 49 1.51 7.29 -3.14
CA LEU A 49 1.94 6.24 -2.23
C LEU A 49 0.80 5.26 -1.95
N LEU A 50 0.92 4.01 -2.39
CA LEU A 50 -0.10 2.97 -2.21
C LEU A 50 0.27 2.02 -1.07
N HIS A 51 -0.59 1.95 -0.07
CA HIS A 51 -0.44 1.07 1.08
C HIS A 51 -0.70 -0.41 0.76
N GLY A 52 -0.25 -1.31 1.63
CA GLY A 52 -0.47 -2.75 1.55
C GLY A 52 -1.85 -3.22 2.03
N LEU A 53 -2.05 -4.55 2.05
CA LEU A 53 -3.27 -5.17 2.58
C LEU A 53 -3.45 -4.78 4.06
N LEU A 54 -4.66 -4.38 4.43
CA LEU A 54 -5.04 -3.90 5.77
C LEU A 54 -4.23 -2.67 6.26
N GLY A 55 -3.40 -2.07 5.40
CA GLY A 55 -2.75 -0.79 5.65
C GLY A 55 -3.63 0.39 5.22
N TYR A 56 -3.10 1.60 5.40
CA TYR A 56 -3.68 2.87 4.95
C TYR A 56 -2.61 3.96 4.94
N SER A 57 -2.94 5.20 4.70
CA SER A 57 -1.99 6.32 4.61
C SER A 57 -1.06 6.48 5.82
N PHE A 58 -1.44 5.98 6.99
CA PHE A 58 -0.60 5.93 8.20
C PHE A 58 0.75 5.22 7.98
N SER A 59 0.81 4.26 7.06
CA SER A 59 2.06 3.60 6.65
C SER A 59 3.14 4.60 6.23
N TRP A 60 2.75 5.75 5.76
CA TRP A 60 3.65 6.74 5.17
C TRP A 60 3.99 7.92 6.07
N ARG A 61 3.61 7.85 7.38
CA ARG A 61 3.80 8.97 8.33
C ARG A 61 5.25 9.43 8.49
N TYR A 62 6.23 8.55 8.30
CA TYR A 62 7.65 8.90 8.33
C TYR A 62 8.20 9.28 6.94
N ALA A 63 7.59 8.78 5.87
CA ALA A 63 8.03 9.07 4.52
C ALA A 63 7.49 10.41 3.99
N MET A 64 6.24 10.74 4.28
CA MET A 64 5.61 11.95 3.76
C MET A 64 6.35 13.24 4.14
N PRO A 65 6.72 13.49 5.42
CA PRO A 65 7.48 14.67 5.78
C PRO A 65 8.87 14.73 5.12
N ALA A 66 9.54 13.58 4.99
CA ALA A 66 10.86 13.51 4.37
C ALA A 66 10.82 13.77 2.85
N LEU A 67 9.70 13.44 2.20
CA LEU A 67 9.49 13.62 0.76
C LEU A 67 8.93 15.00 0.39
N ALA A 68 8.26 15.68 1.32
CA ALA A 68 7.59 16.96 1.08
C ALA A 68 8.50 18.05 0.46
N PRO A 69 9.80 18.15 0.79
CA PRO A 69 10.70 19.10 0.15
C PRO A 69 10.95 18.83 -1.34
N TYR A 70 10.69 17.62 -1.81
CA TYR A 70 11.06 17.15 -3.16
C TYR A 70 9.87 16.82 -4.04
N ARG A 71 8.68 16.54 -3.46
CA ARG A 71 7.51 16.01 -4.18
C ARG A 71 6.20 16.56 -3.63
N ALA A 72 5.22 16.72 -4.53
CA ALA A 72 3.82 16.73 -4.14
C ALA A 72 3.38 15.29 -3.87
N VAL A 73 3.25 14.93 -2.59
CA VAL A 73 2.98 13.56 -2.14
C VAL A 73 1.49 13.37 -1.87
N TYR A 74 0.93 12.29 -2.37
CA TYR A 74 -0.46 11.89 -2.18
C TYR A 74 -0.51 10.46 -1.66
N ALA A 75 -1.13 10.24 -0.51
CA ALA A 75 -1.26 8.92 0.11
C ALA A 75 -2.75 8.58 0.31
N PRO A 76 -3.43 7.98 -0.68
CA PRO A 76 -4.83 7.59 -0.54
C PRO A 76 -4.98 6.40 0.40
N ASP A 77 -6.06 6.43 1.21
CA ASP A 77 -6.66 5.25 1.79
C ASP A 77 -7.52 4.61 0.70
N LEU A 78 -7.06 3.52 0.08
CA LEU A 78 -7.81 2.89 -1.01
C LEU A 78 -9.22 2.51 -0.55
N LEU A 79 -10.25 2.68 -1.41
CA LEU A 79 -11.63 2.32 -1.05
C LEU A 79 -11.71 0.91 -0.46
N GLY A 80 -12.36 0.79 0.68
CA GLY A 80 -12.42 -0.43 1.48
C GLY A 80 -11.38 -0.50 2.60
N ALA A 81 -10.38 0.37 2.63
CA ALA A 81 -9.28 0.40 3.61
C ALA A 81 -9.23 1.74 4.36
N GLY A 82 -8.45 1.79 5.42
CA GLY A 82 -8.23 3.01 6.21
C GLY A 82 -9.53 3.64 6.68
N PHE A 83 -9.65 4.93 6.47
CA PHE A 83 -10.83 5.72 6.78
C PHE A 83 -11.70 6.03 5.56
N SER A 84 -11.36 5.53 4.38
CA SER A 84 -12.20 5.61 3.18
C SER A 84 -13.47 4.78 3.31
N ASP A 85 -14.48 5.15 2.53
CA ASP A 85 -15.75 4.41 2.47
C ASP A 85 -15.54 2.96 2.01
N ARG A 86 -16.47 2.09 2.45
CA ARG A 86 -16.46 0.65 2.17
C ARG A 86 -17.77 0.24 1.47
N PRO A 87 -17.99 0.65 0.20
CA PRO A 87 -19.22 0.34 -0.51
C PRO A 87 -19.37 -1.18 -0.66
N ARG A 88 -20.61 -1.65 -0.43
CA ARG A 88 -20.93 -3.07 -0.64
C ARG A 88 -20.80 -3.43 -2.11
N GLY A 89 -20.23 -4.62 -2.38
CA GLY A 89 -20.11 -5.11 -3.77
C GLY A 89 -18.98 -4.46 -4.57
N LEU A 90 -18.15 -3.61 -3.96
CA LEU A 90 -16.97 -3.04 -4.63
C LEU A 90 -16.05 -4.18 -5.10
N ASP A 91 -15.65 -4.13 -6.36
CA ASP A 91 -14.61 -5.02 -6.89
C ASP A 91 -13.25 -4.60 -6.34
N HIS A 92 -12.66 -5.47 -5.52
CA HIS A 92 -11.34 -5.29 -4.92
C HIS A 92 -10.23 -6.04 -5.66
N SER A 93 -10.47 -6.52 -6.88
CA SER A 93 -9.41 -7.09 -7.73
C SER A 93 -8.28 -6.08 -7.92
N MET A 94 -7.09 -6.58 -8.21
CA MET A 94 -5.92 -5.76 -8.48
C MET A 94 -6.20 -4.78 -9.63
N HIS A 95 -6.78 -5.26 -10.73
CA HIS A 95 -7.09 -4.45 -11.90
C HIS A 95 -8.10 -3.34 -11.60
N ALA A 96 -9.24 -3.65 -10.97
CA ALA A 96 -10.23 -2.64 -10.62
C ALA A 96 -9.67 -1.61 -9.63
N THR A 97 -8.79 -2.02 -8.71
CA THR A 97 -8.10 -1.11 -7.79
C THR A 97 -7.11 -0.22 -8.55
N ALA A 98 -6.36 -0.77 -9.52
CA ALA A 98 -5.44 -0.01 -10.37
C ALA A 98 -6.17 1.06 -11.18
N LEU A 99 -7.32 0.74 -11.79
CA LEU A 99 -8.13 1.73 -12.51
C LEU A 99 -8.62 2.85 -11.59
N ARG A 100 -9.00 2.55 -10.34
CA ARG A 100 -9.36 3.59 -9.36
C ARG A 100 -8.17 4.49 -8.98
N VAL A 101 -6.95 3.94 -8.88
CA VAL A 101 -5.73 4.73 -8.67
C VAL A 101 -5.48 5.66 -9.87
N LEU A 102 -5.66 5.20 -11.08
CA LEU A 102 -5.53 6.04 -12.28
C LEU A 102 -6.61 7.13 -12.33
N ARG A 103 -7.86 6.79 -11.99
CA ARG A 103 -8.94 7.79 -11.86
C ARG A 103 -8.62 8.82 -10.76
N PHE A 104 -8.06 8.39 -9.63
CA PHE A 104 -7.59 9.29 -8.58
C PHE A 104 -6.55 10.28 -9.12
N ALA A 105 -5.54 9.80 -9.83
CA ALA A 105 -4.53 10.64 -10.47
C ALA A 105 -5.15 11.62 -11.48
N GLY A 106 -6.09 11.14 -12.31
CA GLY A 106 -6.81 11.95 -13.28
C GLY A 106 -7.65 13.06 -12.62
N ASN A 107 -8.37 12.75 -11.55
CA ASN A 107 -9.19 13.71 -10.80
C ASN A 107 -8.33 14.78 -10.09
N LEU A 108 -7.07 14.45 -9.74
CA LEU A 108 -6.08 15.44 -9.26
C LEU A 108 -5.47 16.27 -10.40
N GLY A 109 -5.83 16.02 -11.66
CA GLY A 109 -5.25 16.71 -12.82
C GLY A 109 -3.81 16.30 -13.13
N LEU A 110 -3.34 15.15 -12.64
CA LEU A 110 -1.98 14.68 -12.85
C LEU A 110 -1.84 14.10 -14.27
N GLY A 111 -1.01 14.71 -15.12
CA GLY A 111 -0.65 14.13 -16.42
C GLY A 111 0.47 13.10 -16.32
N SER A 112 1.41 13.33 -15.41
CA SER A 112 2.53 12.41 -15.11
C SER A 112 2.86 12.41 -13.63
N PHE A 113 3.20 11.24 -13.08
CA PHE A 113 3.49 11.08 -11.65
C PHE A 113 4.45 9.92 -11.42
N ASP A 114 5.11 9.92 -10.28
CA ASP A 114 5.85 8.79 -9.75
C ASP A 114 4.88 7.95 -8.91
N LEU A 115 5.06 6.63 -8.89
CA LEU A 115 4.14 5.72 -8.19
C LEU A 115 4.94 4.78 -7.28
N LEU A 116 4.60 4.80 -5.98
CA LEU A 116 5.15 3.90 -5.00
C LEU A 116 4.06 2.98 -4.45
N GLY A 117 4.35 1.69 -4.35
CA GLY A 117 3.45 0.74 -3.70
C GLY A 117 4.18 -0.27 -2.84
N THR A 118 3.63 -0.54 -1.64
CA THR A 118 4.12 -1.60 -0.75
C THR A 118 3.23 -2.83 -0.79
N SER A 119 3.83 -4.03 -0.72
CA SER A 119 3.09 -5.29 -0.60
C SER A 119 2.00 -5.41 -1.70
N ARG A 120 0.73 -5.59 -1.34
CA ARG A 120 -0.39 -5.57 -2.29
C ARG A 120 -0.48 -4.24 -3.06
N GLY A 121 -0.20 -3.10 -2.41
CA GLY A 121 -0.14 -1.81 -3.10
C GLY A 121 0.93 -1.78 -4.20
N GLY A 122 2.01 -2.55 -4.05
CA GLY A 122 3.01 -2.75 -5.09
C GLY A 122 2.47 -3.50 -6.32
N ALA A 123 1.64 -4.55 -6.11
CA ALA A 123 0.95 -5.24 -7.22
C ALA A 123 -0.02 -4.30 -7.94
N VAL A 124 -0.78 -3.50 -7.19
CA VAL A 124 -1.67 -2.47 -7.75
C VAL A 124 -0.89 -1.41 -8.53
N ALA A 125 0.27 -0.97 -8.01
CA ALA A 125 1.14 -0.02 -8.69
C ALA A 125 1.67 -0.55 -10.01
N MET A 126 2.10 -1.82 -10.05
CA MET A 126 2.53 -2.48 -11.29
C MET A 126 1.39 -2.56 -12.31
N ALA A 127 0.19 -2.95 -11.87
CA ALA A 127 -0.99 -3.00 -12.75
C ALA A 127 -1.37 -1.62 -13.30
N ALA A 128 -1.40 -0.59 -12.44
CA ALA A 128 -1.69 0.78 -12.86
C ALA A 128 -0.64 1.32 -13.85
N ALA A 129 0.65 1.04 -13.60
CA ALA A 129 1.72 1.43 -14.50
C ALA A 129 1.61 0.73 -15.87
N ALA A 130 1.24 -0.56 -15.89
CA ALA A 130 1.02 -1.32 -17.14
C ALA A 130 -0.16 -0.79 -17.95
N GLU A 131 -1.24 -0.34 -17.29
CA GLU A 131 -2.38 0.31 -17.95
C GLU A 131 -1.97 1.64 -18.59
N CYS A 132 -1.13 2.45 -17.95
CA CYS A 132 -0.60 3.67 -18.53
C CYS A 132 0.22 3.41 -19.82
N MET A 133 0.85 2.24 -19.95
CA MET A 133 1.60 1.86 -21.16
C MET A 133 0.71 1.45 -22.33
N SER A 134 -0.58 1.19 -22.10
CA SER A 134 -1.55 0.84 -23.16
C SER A 134 -2.06 2.04 -23.96
N GLY A 135 -1.60 3.24 -23.65
CA GLY A 135 -2.01 4.50 -24.27
C GLY A 135 -3.04 5.25 -23.41
N GLY A 136 -2.85 6.54 -23.25
CA GLY A 136 -3.69 7.37 -22.41
C GLY A 136 -3.03 8.70 -22.08
N LYS A 137 -3.74 9.54 -21.31
CA LYS A 137 -3.23 10.86 -20.90
C LYS A 137 -2.33 10.78 -19.66
N LEU A 138 -2.35 9.66 -18.92
CA LEU A 138 -1.61 9.46 -17.69
C LEU A 138 -0.30 8.72 -17.97
N ARG A 139 0.77 9.14 -17.31
CA ARG A 139 2.08 8.51 -17.43
C ARG A 139 2.72 8.29 -16.06
N VAL A 140 3.10 7.05 -15.76
CA VAL A 140 3.99 6.73 -14.64
C VAL A 140 5.43 6.96 -15.11
N ARG A 141 6.16 7.88 -14.44
CA ARG A 141 7.55 8.22 -14.77
C ARG A 141 8.55 7.29 -14.12
N ARG A 142 8.33 6.98 -12.85
CA ARG A 142 9.14 6.09 -12.02
C ARG A 142 8.24 5.20 -11.20
N LEU A 143 8.70 3.99 -10.94
CA LEU A 143 8.01 3.01 -10.12
C LEU A 143 8.89 2.63 -8.92
N VAL A 144 8.34 2.72 -7.72
CA VAL A 144 8.99 2.23 -6.50
C VAL A 144 8.15 1.10 -5.91
N LEU A 145 8.76 -0.04 -5.71
CA LEU A 145 8.09 -1.26 -5.25
C LEU A 145 8.75 -1.74 -3.94
N VAL A 146 8.01 -1.65 -2.85
CA VAL A 146 8.48 -2.07 -1.52
C VAL A 146 7.89 -3.42 -1.19
N ALA A 147 8.70 -4.47 -1.22
CA ALA A 147 8.28 -5.85 -0.98
C ALA A 147 6.93 -6.17 -1.67
N PRO A 148 6.79 -5.91 -2.99
CA PRO A 148 5.50 -6.01 -3.68
C PRO A 148 5.04 -7.46 -3.74
N VAL A 149 3.74 -7.68 -3.57
CA VAL A 149 3.11 -8.94 -3.94
C VAL A 149 3.36 -9.17 -5.43
N ASN A 150 3.91 -10.34 -5.78
CA ASN A 150 4.34 -10.65 -7.13
C ASN A 150 4.21 -12.16 -7.43
N PRO A 151 4.21 -12.60 -8.70
CA PRO A 151 4.00 -14.00 -9.08
C PRO A 151 5.08 -14.96 -8.56
N TYR A 152 6.26 -14.46 -8.21
CA TYR A 152 7.40 -15.28 -7.77
C TYR A 152 7.42 -15.51 -6.26
N SER A 153 6.59 -14.79 -5.48
CA SER A 153 6.45 -15.01 -4.05
C SER A 153 5.41 -16.10 -3.77
N ARG A 154 5.86 -17.22 -3.22
CA ARG A 154 4.99 -18.37 -2.88
C ARG A 154 4.36 -18.23 -1.49
N HIS A 155 4.76 -17.27 -0.68
CA HIS A 155 4.24 -17.10 0.67
C HIS A 155 2.75 -16.76 0.63
N GLY A 156 1.96 -17.41 1.49
CA GLY A 156 0.51 -17.20 1.55
C GLY A 156 -0.30 -17.72 0.35
N SER A 157 0.36 -18.32 -0.66
CA SER A 157 -0.31 -18.81 -1.87
C SER A 157 -1.41 -19.82 -1.64
N TRP A 158 -1.35 -20.58 -0.55
CA TRP A 158 -2.38 -21.54 -0.12
C TRP A 158 -3.45 -20.89 0.77
N LEU A 159 -3.07 -19.90 1.58
CA LEU A 159 -3.97 -19.26 2.55
C LEU A 159 -4.99 -18.36 1.85
N ALA A 160 -4.59 -17.57 0.88
CA ALA A 160 -5.50 -16.67 0.18
C ALA A 160 -6.63 -17.41 -0.55
N PRO A 161 -6.39 -18.46 -1.34
CA PRO A 161 -7.48 -19.27 -1.91
C PRO A 161 -8.41 -19.87 -0.86
N PHE A 162 -7.86 -20.37 0.26
CA PHE A 162 -8.67 -20.89 1.36
C PHE A 162 -9.57 -19.79 1.96
N LEU A 163 -9.03 -18.62 2.28
CA LEU A 163 -9.80 -17.49 2.80
C LEU A 163 -10.85 -16.98 1.80
N GLY A 164 -10.64 -17.17 0.51
CA GLY A 164 -11.62 -16.88 -0.54
C GLY A 164 -12.85 -17.78 -0.52
N THR A 165 -12.79 -18.96 0.14
CA THR A 165 -13.93 -19.87 0.29
C THR A 165 -14.91 -19.38 1.36
N ARG A 166 -16.16 -19.87 1.31
CA ARG A 166 -17.16 -19.57 2.36
C ARG A 166 -16.71 -20.05 3.75
N SER A 167 -16.16 -21.25 3.84
CA SER A 167 -15.67 -21.82 5.10
C SER A 167 -14.46 -21.09 5.65
N GLY A 168 -13.47 -20.79 4.80
CA GLY A 168 -12.29 -20.03 5.19
C GLY A 168 -12.63 -18.61 5.65
N ALA A 169 -13.54 -17.94 4.94
CA ALA A 169 -14.03 -16.62 5.34
C ALA A 169 -14.78 -16.64 6.68
N ALA A 170 -15.62 -17.68 6.92
CA ALA A 170 -16.32 -17.83 8.18
C ALA A 170 -15.35 -18.08 9.34
N MET A 171 -14.35 -18.94 9.13
CA MET A 171 -13.31 -19.21 10.12
C MET A 171 -12.46 -17.95 10.41
N PHE A 172 -12.07 -17.23 9.37
CA PHE A 172 -11.32 -15.98 9.53
C PHE A 172 -12.09 -14.96 10.39
N ARG A 173 -13.39 -14.73 10.09
CA ARG A 173 -14.23 -13.83 10.88
C ARG A 173 -14.34 -14.28 12.34
N LEU A 174 -14.50 -15.59 12.56
CA LEU A 174 -14.58 -16.14 13.92
C LEU A 174 -13.29 -15.87 14.69
N VAL A 175 -12.14 -16.14 14.09
CA VAL A 175 -10.82 -15.90 14.70
C VAL A 175 -10.62 -14.43 14.99
N MET A 176 -10.83 -13.55 14.02
CA MET A 176 -10.61 -12.10 14.18
C MET A 176 -11.53 -11.48 15.22
N ASN A 177 -12.79 -11.95 15.34
CA ASN A 177 -13.75 -11.45 16.32
C ASN A 177 -13.54 -12.00 17.75
N ARG A 178 -13.05 -13.24 17.87
CA ARG A 178 -12.88 -13.91 19.17
C ARG A 178 -11.48 -13.81 19.75
N MET A 179 -10.48 -13.52 18.91
CA MET A 179 -9.06 -13.54 19.29
C MET A 179 -8.33 -12.23 18.93
N PRO A 180 -8.86 -11.05 19.35
CA PRO A 180 -8.22 -9.76 19.02
C PRO A 180 -6.82 -9.62 19.64
N PHE A 181 -6.51 -10.41 20.68
CA PHE A 181 -5.18 -10.49 21.28
C PHE A 181 -4.10 -11.05 20.35
N LEU A 182 -4.47 -11.69 19.25
CA LEU A 182 -3.52 -12.15 18.22
C LEU A 182 -3.00 -11.01 17.34
N TYR A 183 -3.69 -9.86 17.31
CA TYR A 183 -3.30 -8.76 16.46
C TYR A 183 -1.90 -8.21 16.76
N PRO A 184 -1.48 -7.99 18.03
CA PRO A 184 -0.11 -7.61 18.35
C PRO A 184 0.93 -8.64 17.87
N TYR A 185 0.59 -9.92 17.94
CA TYR A 185 1.46 -10.99 17.44
C TYR A 185 1.65 -10.90 15.93
N TRP A 186 0.55 -10.76 15.17
CA TRP A 186 0.60 -10.63 13.71
C TRP A 186 1.34 -9.37 13.27
N HIS A 187 1.04 -8.24 13.92
CA HIS A 187 1.73 -6.98 13.66
C HIS A 187 3.23 -7.11 13.93
N GLY A 188 3.63 -7.63 15.08
CA GLY A 188 5.04 -7.81 15.43
C GLY A 188 5.80 -8.77 14.52
N ARG A 189 5.10 -9.70 13.84
CA ARG A 189 5.73 -10.57 12.85
C ARG A 189 6.14 -9.87 11.57
N MET A 190 5.58 -8.70 11.27
CA MET A 190 5.94 -7.93 10.07
C MET A 190 7.31 -7.25 10.20
N PHE A 191 7.85 -7.14 11.43
CA PHE A 191 9.16 -6.57 11.71
C PHE A 191 10.23 -7.67 11.78
N GLY A 192 11.40 -7.39 11.26
CA GLY A 192 12.56 -8.27 11.36
C GLY A 192 13.20 -8.24 12.74
N ASP A 193 13.09 -7.08 13.41
CA ASP A 193 13.48 -6.84 14.78
C ASP A 193 12.32 -6.15 15.53
N ARG A 194 11.71 -6.88 16.47
CA ARG A 194 10.57 -6.37 17.25
C ARG A 194 10.92 -5.19 18.16
N SER A 195 12.19 -5.02 18.53
CA SER A 195 12.63 -3.88 19.33
C SER A 195 12.54 -2.55 18.56
N LYS A 196 12.46 -2.63 17.23
CA LYS A 196 12.33 -1.48 16.32
C LYS A 196 10.87 -1.12 15.99
N ILE A 197 9.89 -1.77 16.62
CA ILE A 197 8.49 -1.39 16.44
C ILE A 197 8.29 0.02 17.01
N PRO A 198 7.91 1.01 16.19
CA PRO A 198 7.76 2.37 16.67
C PRO A 198 6.61 2.50 17.68
N PRO A 199 6.76 3.35 18.71
CA PRO A 199 5.66 3.65 19.63
C PRO A 199 4.40 4.09 18.86
N GLY A 200 3.22 3.59 19.27
CA GLY A 200 1.95 3.89 18.63
C GLY A 200 1.70 3.19 17.28
N SER A 201 2.67 2.45 16.72
CA SER A 201 2.50 1.74 15.44
C SER A 201 1.32 0.76 15.49
N LEU A 202 1.25 -0.07 16.53
CA LEU A 202 0.16 -1.03 16.70
C LEU A 202 -1.20 -0.34 16.77
N ASP A 203 -1.33 0.72 17.56
CA ASP A 203 -2.60 1.44 17.75
C ASP A 203 -3.01 2.17 16.47
N GLY A 204 -2.07 2.78 15.77
CA GLY A 204 -2.31 3.39 14.48
C GLY A 204 -2.89 2.39 13.48
N TYR A 205 -2.26 1.24 13.28
CA TYR A 205 -2.80 0.22 12.36
C TYR A 205 -4.12 -0.40 12.83
N ARG A 206 -4.42 -0.38 14.13
CA ARG A 206 -5.71 -0.85 14.67
C ARG A 206 -6.84 0.16 14.50
N ALA A 207 -6.56 1.44 14.40
CA ALA A 207 -7.58 2.49 14.38
C ALA A 207 -8.71 2.22 13.35
N PRO A 208 -8.46 1.85 12.09
CA PRO A 208 -9.52 1.56 11.13
C PRO A 208 -10.30 0.25 11.40
N LEU A 209 -9.84 -0.63 12.31
CA LEU A 209 -10.54 -1.86 12.66
C LEU A 209 -11.90 -1.59 13.33
N ALA A 210 -12.05 -0.42 13.98
CA ALA A 210 -13.31 0.01 14.56
C ALA A 210 -14.40 0.28 13.51
N ILE A 211 -14.02 0.50 12.24
CA ILE A 211 -14.94 0.78 11.15
C ILE A 211 -15.37 -0.54 10.51
N PRO A 212 -16.68 -0.88 10.46
CA PRO A 212 -17.14 -2.13 9.87
C PRO A 212 -16.72 -2.31 8.41
N GLY A 213 -16.45 -3.55 8.01
CA GLY A 213 -16.17 -3.89 6.59
C GLY A 213 -14.70 -4.08 6.23
N LEU A 214 -13.73 -3.77 7.11
CA LEU A 214 -12.30 -3.95 6.77
C LEU A 214 -11.95 -5.42 6.50
N PHE A 215 -12.48 -6.35 7.28
CA PHE A 215 -12.24 -7.79 7.06
C PHE A 215 -12.91 -8.29 5.77
N GLU A 216 -14.09 -7.73 5.42
CA GLU A 216 -14.76 -8.04 4.15
C GLU A 216 -13.94 -7.57 2.96
N HIS A 217 -13.29 -6.41 3.07
CA HIS A 217 -12.32 -5.93 2.10
C HIS A 217 -11.17 -6.94 1.91
N GLY A 218 -10.51 -7.37 3.00
CA GLY A 218 -9.45 -8.37 2.94
C GLY A 218 -9.89 -9.71 2.33
N LEU A 219 -11.08 -10.20 2.72
CA LEU A 219 -11.65 -11.43 2.17
C LEU A 219 -12.03 -11.30 0.69
N SER A 220 -12.49 -10.12 0.26
CA SER A 220 -12.77 -9.86 -1.16
C SER A 220 -11.49 -9.93 -2.00
N ILE A 221 -10.38 -9.37 -1.51
CA ILE A 221 -9.07 -9.49 -2.14
C ILE A 221 -8.62 -10.96 -2.21
N ALA A 222 -8.81 -11.72 -1.14
CA ALA A 222 -8.43 -13.14 -1.12
C ALA A 222 -9.14 -13.97 -2.20
N ARG A 223 -10.38 -13.61 -2.58
CA ARG A 223 -11.13 -14.31 -3.63
C ARG A 223 -10.52 -14.15 -5.02
N THR A 224 -9.90 -13.01 -5.30
CA THR A 224 -9.31 -12.71 -6.62
C THR A 224 -7.81 -13.01 -6.68
N TRP A 225 -7.19 -13.33 -5.54
CA TRP A 225 -5.73 -13.41 -5.35
C TRP A 225 -5.01 -14.19 -6.44
N THR A 226 -5.46 -15.42 -6.72
CA THR A 226 -4.81 -16.27 -7.72
C THR A 226 -4.97 -15.72 -9.14
N ALA A 227 -6.14 -15.18 -9.46
CA ALA A 227 -6.41 -14.57 -10.76
C ALA A 227 -5.59 -13.29 -10.92
N ASP A 228 -5.52 -12.46 -9.87
CA ASP A 228 -4.73 -11.23 -9.83
C ASP A 228 -3.24 -11.52 -10.09
N LEU A 229 -2.66 -12.55 -9.46
CA LEU A 229 -1.26 -12.91 -9.67
C LEU A 229 -0.98 -13.40 -11.10
N ARG A 230 -1.87 -14.21 -11.68
CA ARG A 230 -1.75 -14.64 -13.08
C ARG A 230 -1.84 -13.47 -14.05
N GLN A 231 -2.78 -12.55 -13.80
CA GLN A 231 -2.91 -11.34 -14.62
C GLN A 231 -1.65 -10.47 -14.49
N LEU A 232 -1.14 -10.30 -13.27
CA LEU A 232 0.08 -9.51 -13.05
C LEU A 232 1.28 -10.08 -13.82
N GLU A 233 1.45 -11.39 -13.83
CA GLU A 233 2.53 -12.06 -14.58
C GLU A 233 2.49 -11.68 -16.08
N LEU A 234 1.30 -11.62 -16.67
CA LEU A 234 1.11 -11.22 -18.07
C LEU A 234 1.38 -9.72 -18.31
N LEU A 235 1.26 -8.90 -17.26
CA LEU A 235 1.49 -7.44 -17.36
C LEU A 235 2.97 -7.05 -17.19
N LEU A 236 3.79 -7.85 -16.49
CA LEU A 236 5.18 -7.53 -16.18
C LEU A 236 6.02 -7.11 -17.40
N PRO A 237 5.93 -7.74 -18.58
CA PRO A 237 6.73 -7.33 -19.75
C PRO A 237 6.47 -5.89 -20.19
N ARG A 238 5.28 -5.33 -19.92
CA ARG A 238 4.93 -3.95 -20.28
C ARG A 238 5.68 -2.91 -19.44
N LEU A 239 6.19 -3.31 -18.27
CA LEU A 239 6.87 -2.43 -17.32
C LEU A 239 8.35 -2.22 -17.62
N SER A 240 8.92 -2.96 -18.59
CA SER A 240 10.36 -3.08 -18.82
C SER A 240 11.08 -1.74 -18.96
N ARG A 241 10.43 -0.72 -19.54
CA ARG A 241 11.03 0.61 -19.79
C ARG A 241 10.83 1.61 -18.65
N ILE A 242 10.06 1.28 -17.62
CA ILE A 242 9.83 2.20 -16.50
C ILE A 242 10.99 2.11 -15.53
N PRO A 243 11.70 3.21 -15.25
CA PRO A 243 12.74 3.22 -14.22
C PRO A 243 12.15 2.76 -12.89
N THR A 244 12.72 1.72 -12.28
CA THR A 244 12.15 1.05 -11.14
C THR A 244 13.14 0.90 -10.00
N LEU A 245 12.70 1.17 -8.78
CA LEU A 245 13.40 0.86 -7.54
C LEU A 245 12.67 -0.28 -6.82
N LEU A 246 13.39 -1.36 -6.53
CA LEU A 246 12.89 -2.46 -5.70
C LEU A 246 13.53 -2.37 -4.31
N ILE A 247 12.70 -2.37 -3.27
CA ILE A 247 13.15 -2.31 -1.88
C ILE A 247 12.63 -3.53 -1.12
N TRP A 248 13.49 -4.17 -0.33
CA TRP A 248 13.10 -5.29 0.56
C TRP A 248 13.83 -5.25 1.90
N GLY A 249 13.17 -5.79 2.93
CA GLY A 249 13.86 -6.25 4.13
C GLY A 249 14.32 -7.69 3.97
N SER A 250 15.53 -8.02 4.42
CA SER A 250 16.09 -9.38 4.26
C SER A 250 15.37 -10.45 5.10
N LYS A 251 14.63 -10.04 6.13
CA LYS A 251 13.83 -10.90 7.00
C LYS A 251 12.33 -10.76 6.78
N ASP A 252 11.91 -10.31 5.58
CA ASP A 252 10.50 -10.15 5.26
C ASP A 252 9.75 -11.50 5.35
N PRO A 253 8.78 -11.65 6.29
CA PRO A 253 8.03 -12.89 6.47
C PRO A 253 6.77 -12.96 5.60
N ALA A 254 6.38 -11.88 4.94
CA ALA A 254 5.15 -11.78 4.15
C ALA A 254 5.40 -11.94 2.65
N VAL A 255 6.41 -11.26 2.11
CA VAL A 255 6.84 -11.41 0.72
C VAL A 255 8.35 -11.64 0.72
N TYR A 256 8.77 -12.89 0.51
CA TYR A 256 10.18 -13.25 0.63
C TYR A 256 11.09 -12.48 -0.32
N ALA A 257 12.20 -11.98 0.20
CA ALA A 257 13.22 -11.25 -0.57
C ALA A 257 13.77 -12.06 -1.76
N SER A 258 13.70 -13.40 -1.71
CA SER A 258 14.07 -14.28 -2.83
C SER A 258 13.24 -14.06 -4.09
N SER A 259 12.05 -13.44 -3.98
CA SER A 259 11.23 -13.09 -5.15
C SER A 259 11.67 -11.80 -5.85
N MET A 260 12.61 -11.05 -5.27
CA MET A 260 13.10 -9.78 -5.83
C MET A 260 13.87 -10.00 -7.12
N GLU A 261 14.82 -10.94 -7.14
CA GLU A 261 15.65 -11.18 -8.32
C GLU A 261 14.84 -11.63 -9.55
N PRO A 262 13.92 -12.62 -9.47
CA PRO A 262 13.06 -12.94 -10.59
C PRO A 262 12.20 -11.77 -11.06
N LEU A 263 11.70 -10.94 -10.14
CA LEU A 263 10.92 -9.75 -10.49
C LEU A 263 11.79 -8.70 -11.19
N ALA A 264 13.03 -8.47 -10.71
CA ALA A 264 13.94 -7.48 -11.25
C ALA A 264 14.27 -7.71 -12.75
N ARG A 265 14.26 -8.96 -13.19
CA ARG A 265 14.55 -9.34 -14.60
C ARG A 265 13.56 -8.76 -15.61
N HIS A 266 12.40 -8.28 -15.16
CA HIS A 266 11.41 -7.65 -16.03
C HIS A 266 11.67 -6.18 -16.32
N PHE A 267 12.61 -5.55 -15.62
CA PHE A 267 12.89 -4.12 -15.74
C PHE A 267 14.27 -3.89 -16.35
N ALA A 268 14.34 -3.18 -17.46
CA ALA A 268 15.62 -2.86 -18.11
C ALA A 268 16.44 -1.84 -17.30
N ASN A 269 15.77 -1.00 -16.50
CA ASN A 269 16.41 0.00 -15.67
C ASN A 269 15.89 -0.16 -14.23
N VAL A 270 16.54 -1.02 -13.47
CA VAL A 270 16.17 -1.35 -12.09
C VAL A 270 17.32 -1.11 -11.12
N GLN A 271 16.98 -0.48 -10.00
CA GLN A 271 17.84 -0.42 -8.82
C GLN A 271 17.23 -1.32 -7.74
N THR A 272 18.07 -1.97 -6.95
CA THR A 272 17.64 -2.87 -5.88
C THR A 272 18.28 -2.48 -4.56
N VAL A 273 17.49 -2.42 -3.50
CA VAL A 273 17.96 -2.16 -2.13
C VAL A 273 17.40 -3.23 -1.22
N VAL A 274 18.28 -3.91 -0.47
CA VAL A 274 17.89 -4.87 0.56
C VAL A 274 18.44 -4.40 1.91
N PHE A 275 17.54 -4.15 2.87
CA PHE A 275 17.92 -3.75 4.22
C PHE A 275 18.19 -4.98 5.08
N PRO A 276 19.42 -5.19 5.57
CA PRO A 276 19.76 -6.35 6.37
C PRO A 276 19.01 -6.35 7.71
N GLY A 277 18.45 -7.50 8.08
CA GLY A 277 17.78 -7.68 9.38
C GLY A 277 16.38 -7.08 9.46
N ILE A 278 15.93 -6.33 8.45
CA ILE A 278 14.64 -5.63 8.40
C ILE A 278 13.53 -6.56 7.86
N GLY A 279 12.30 -6.38 8.33
CA GLY A 279 11.13 -7.15 7.93
C GLY A 279 10.36 -6.56 6.74
N HIS A 280 9.03 -6.72 6.80
CA HIS A 280 8.12 -6.32 5.71
C HIS A 280 7.87 -4.81 5.61
N LEU A 281 8.14 -4.06 6.67
CA LEU A 281 7.80 -2.64 6.81
C LEU A 281 9.06 -1.76 6.93
N PRO A 282 9.96 -1.72 5.92
CA PRO A 282 11.20 -0.96 6.02
C PRO A 282 10.97 0.54 6.24
N TYR A 283 9.86 1.09 5.76
CA TYR A 283 9.44 2.48 5.97
C TYR A 283 9.06 2.79 7.43
N GLU A 284 8.92 1.76 8.28
CA GLU A 284 8.70 1.88 9.72
C GLU A 284 9.89 1.43 10.55
N GLU A 285 10.55 0.35 10.13
CA GLU A 285 11.61 -0.30 10.89
C GLU A 285 12.97 0.38 10.72
N CYS A 286 13.21 1.02 9.55
CA CYS A 286 14.41 1.81 9.25
C CYS A 286 14.05 3.04 8.38
N PRO A 287 13.22 3.99 8.92
CA PRO A 287 12.65 5.07 8.11
C PRO A 287 13.71 6.02 7.52
N GLU A 288 14.82 6.24 8.21
CA GLU A 288 15.88 7.16 7.75
C GLU A 288 16.59 6.60 6.52
N GLU A 289 17.03 5.34 6.57
CA GLU A 289 17.69 4.66 5.46
C GLU A 289 16.71 4.45 4.29
N PHE A 290 15.46 4.09 4.59
CA PHE A 290 14.41 3.95 3.60
C PHE A 290 14.18 5.26 2.84
N ASN A 291 13.99 6.35 3.56
CA ASN A 291 13.74 7.66 2.97
C ASN A 291 14.94 8.15 2.14
N ARG A 292 16.17 7.90 2.60
CA ARG A 292 17.39 8.24 1.85
C ARG A 292 17.41 7.54 0.51
N ALA A 293 17.26 6.22 0.48
CA ALA A 293 17.25 5.44 -0.76
C ALA A 293 16.13 5.89 -1.73
N LEU A 294 14.96 6.23 -1.16
CA LEU A 294 13.83 6.70 -1.93
C LEU A 294 14.09 8.10 -2.54
N ILE A 295 14.62 9.04 -1.76
CA ILE A 295 14.93 10.40 -2.21
C ILE A 295 16.01 10.35 -3.29
N GLU A 296 17.09 9.59 -3.09
CA GLU A 296 18.17 9.43 -4.07
C GLU A 296 17.61 8.96 -5.42
N PHE A 297 16.80 7.89 -5.44
CA PHE A 297 16.19 7.39 -6.68
C PHE A 297 15.24 8.39 -7.34
N LEU A 298 14.41 9.08 -6.54
CA LEU A 298 13.42 10.01 -7.07
C LEU A 298 14.07 11.30 -7.60
N THR A 299 15.17 11.78 -7.01
CA THR A 299 15.84 13.02 -7.39
C THR A 299 16.93 12.83 -8.43
N GLU A 300 17.33 11.59 -8.73
CA GLU A 300 18.32 11.27 -9.77
C GLU A 300 17.90 11.89 -11.11
N VAL A 301 18.77 12.76 -11.65
CA VAL A 301 18.60 13.34 -12.99
C VAL A 301 19.00 12.28 -14.00
N ARG A 302 18.03 11.73 -14.70
CA ARG A 302 18.27 10.79 -15.80
C ARG A 302 18.18 11.58 -17.09
N GLY A 303 19.31 11.69 -17.74
CA GLY A 303 19.44 12.32 -19.06
C GLY A 303 18.65 11.60 -20.16
#